data_d8c6396240a11b862bf0a004092734bf
#
_entry.id   d8c6396240a11b862bf0a004092734bf
#
_cell.length_a   1.000
_cell.length_b   1.000
_cell.length_c   1.000
_cell.angle_alpha   90.00
_cell.angle_beta   90.00
_cell.angle_gamma   90.00
#
_symmetry.space_group_name_H-M   'P 1'
#
loop_
_entity.id
_entity.type
_entity.pdbx_description
1 polymer ?
#
loop_
_entity_poly.entity_id
_entity_poly.type
_entity_poly.pdbx_seq_one_letter_code
_entity_poly.pdbx_strand_id
1 'polypeptide(L)'
;TSALAPRSSDIKIVYTAMHGVGTETIKRVFTQAGFNNLITVDEQCTPDPDFPTVAFPNPEEPGAIDLALAKAREVDADLVIANDPDADRCAAAINDPVLGWRMLRGDELGIIFGEWIARTHPKGTFGNSIVSSSALRKICAHYRINFQEVLTGFKWLAKIEDLAFGYEEAIGYSVDSKTVNDKDGV
;
A
#
# COMPACT_ATOMS: atom_id res chain seq x y z
N THR A 1 8.48 -21.95 0.60
CA THR A 1 8.53 -20.93 1.67
C THR A 1 9.79 -20.12 1.48
N SER A 2 9.69 -19.05 0.75
CA SER A 2 10.75 -18.07 0.57
C SER A 2 11.11 -17.49 1.94
N ALA A 3 12.40 -17.52 2.28
CA ALA A 3 12.91 -16.82 3.45
C ALA A 3 12.73 -15.32 3.21
N LEU A 4 11.60 -14.79 3.63
CA LEU A 4 11.38 -13.35 3.74
C LEU A 4 12.47 -12.78 4.66
N ALA A 5 12.90 -11.54 4.40
CA ALA A 5 13.83 -10.81 5.27
C ALA A 5 13.40 -10.91 6.73
N PRO A 6 14.33 -10.76 7.71
CA PRO A 6 14.01 -10.90 9.11
C PRO A 6 12.80 -10.04 9.43
N ARG A 7 11.71 -10.70 9.80
CA ARG A 7 10.49 -10.02 10.20
C ARG A 7 10.75 -9.42 11.56
N SER A 8 10.72 -8.12 11.67
CA SER A 8 10.61 -7.50 12.98
C SER A 8 9.18 -7.72 13.44
N SER A 9 8.96 -8.77 14.23
CA SER A 9 7.65 -9.04 14.84
C SER A 9 7.21 -7.92 15.78
N ASP A 10 8.12 -7.01 16.10
CA ASP A 10 7.93 -5.96 17.10
C ASP A 10 7.52 -4.62 16.47
N ILE A 11 7.50 -4.51 15.14
CA ILE A 11 7.03 -3.29 14.46
C ILE A 11 5.62 -2.95 14.89
N LYS A 12 5.43 -1.70 15.32
CA LYS A 12 4.15 -1.17 15.79
C LYS A 12 3.46 -0.42 14.66
N ILE A 13 2.32 -0.91 14.24
CA ILE A 13 1.59 -0.42 13.06
C ILE A 13 0.25 0.15 13.49
N VAL A 14 -0.02 1.40 13.12
CA VAL A 14 -1.37 1.98 13.23
C VAL A 14 -2.10 1.81 11.91
N TYR A 15 -3.34 1.38 11.97
CA TYR A 15 -4.18 1.11 10.82
C TYR A 15 -5.51 1.84 10.87
N THR A 16 -5.95 2.36 9.72
CA THR A 16 -7.29 2.87 9.50
C THR A 16 -7.91 2.33 8.21
N ALA A 17 -9.17 1.96 8.27
CA ALA A 17 -10.02 1.62 7.12
C ALA A 17 -10.86 2.81 6.63
N MET A 18 -10.73 3.99 7.23
CA MET A 18 -11.49 5.20 6.88
C MET A 18 -13.00 4.95 6.77
N HIS A 19 -13.58 4.26 7.77
CA HIS A 19 -14.98 3.81 7.79
C HIS A 19 -15.33 2.80 6.68
N GLY A 20 -14.33 2.14 6.09
CA GLY A 20 -14.50 1.13 5.07
C GLY A 20 -14.48 -0.30 5.59
N VAL A 21 -14.38 -1.26 4.68
CA VAL A 21 -14.54 -2.69 4.94
C VAL A 21 -13.23 -3.43 5.24
N GLY A 22 -12.07 -2.79 5.11
CA GLY A 22 -10.74 -3.44 5.16
C GLY A 22 -10.33 -4.03 6.51
N THR A 23 -10.90 -3.55 7.64
CA THR A 23 -10.40 -3.81 8.99
C THR A 23 -10.26 -5.30 9.32
N GLU A 24 -11.27 -6.11 9.08
CA GLU A 24 -11.24 -7.53 9.46
C GLU A 24 -10.25 -8.32 8.60
N THR A 25 -10.16 -7.98 7.31
CA THR A 25 -9.21 -8.62 6.39
C THR A 25 -7.77 -8.28 6.77
N ILE A 26 -7.48 -7.02 7.02
CA ILE A 26 -6.14 -6.57 7.45
C ILE A 26 -5.74 -7.25 8.77
N LYS A 27 -6.60 -7.28 9.78
CA LYS A 27 -6.30 -7.97 11.04
C LYS A 27 -5.91 -9.43 10.83
N ARG A 28 -6.65 -10.14 9.97
CA ARG A 28 -6.37 -11.55 9.65
C ARG A 28 -5.04 -11.70 8.91
N VAL A 29 -4.78 -10.89 7.88
CA VAL A 29 -3.56 -10.94 7.08
C VAL A 29 -2.34 -10.65 7.96
N PHE A 30 -2.37 -9.61 8.77
CA PHE A 30 -1.26 -9.24 9.66
C PHE A 30 -0.99 -10.31 10.71
N THR A 31 -2.04 -10.84 11.35
CA THR A 31 -1.91 -11.94 12.30
C THR A 31 -1.29 -13.19 11.65
N GLN A 32 -1.77 -13.58 10.47
CA GLN A 32 -1.21 -14.72 9.73
C GLN A 32 0.22 -14.49 9.26
N ALA A 33 0.56 -13.24 8.96
CA ALA A 33 1.93 -12.85 8.60
C ALA A 33 2.86 -12.73 9.81
N GLY A 34 2.35 -12.81 11.04
CA GLY A 34 3.13 -12.74 12.28
C GLY A 34 3.37 -11.32 12.79
N PHE A 35 2.63 -10.33 12.30
CA PHE A 35 2.65 -8.96 12.83
C PHE A 35 1.55 -8.82 13.87
N ASN A 36 1.93 -8.80 15.15
CA ASN A 36 0.97 -8.84 16.26
C ASN A 36 0.71 -7.46 16.90
N ASN A 37 1.47 -6.43 16.53
CA ASN A 37 1.35 -5.09 17.08
C ASN A 37 0.59 -4.15 16.12
N LEU A 38 -0.58 -4.61 15.63
CA LEU A 38 -1.51 -3.82 14.84
C LEU A 38 -2.48 -3.09 15.75
N ILE A 39 -2.48 -1.76 15.70
CA ILE A 39 -3.32 -0.87 16.50
C ILE A 39 -4.28 -0.16 15.55
N THR A 40 -5.57 -0.30 15.77
CA THR A 40 -6.60 0.30 14.92
C THR A 40 -7.00 1.70 15.40
N VAL A 41 -7.38 2.56 14.46
CA VAL A 41 -8.11 3.80 14.76
C VAL A 41 -9.57 3.41 14.92
N ASP A 42 -10.00 3.20 16.16
CA ASP A 42 -11.29 2.57 16.46
C ASP A 42 -12.48 3.34 15.88
N GLU A 43 -12.39 4.67 15.82
CA GLU A 43 -13.41 5.54 15.24
C GLU A 43 -13.64 5.30 13.75
N GLN A 44 -12.65 4.74 13.05
CA GLN A 44 -12.65 4.56 11.58
C GLN A 44 -12.66 3.08 11.16
N CYS A 45 -12.75 2.15 12.07
CA CYS A 45 -12.61 0.71 11.80
C CYS A 45 -13.93 -0.06 11.65
N THR A 46 -15.05 0.64 11.83
CA THR A 46 -16.39 0.11 11.54
C THR A 46 -16.92 0.79 10.27
N PRO A 47 -17.45 0.03 9.31
CA PRO A 47 -18.04 0.62 8.10
C PRO A 47 -19.15 1.60 8.44
N ASP A 48 -19.05 2.82 7.91
CA ASP A 48 -20.04 3.87 8.08
C ASP A 48 -20.18 4.67 6.76
N PRO A 49 -21.35 4.63 6.10
CA PRO A 49 -21.54 5.28 4.81
C PRO A 49 -21.55 6.81 4.88
N ASP A 50 -21.66 7.38 6.07
CA ASP A 50 -21.65 8.83 6.28
C ASP A 50 -20.23 9.38 6.47
N PHE A 51 -19.21 8.54 6.63
CA PHE A 51 -17.79 8.90 6.80
C PHE A 51 -17.56 10.03 7.82
N PRO A 52 -18.08 9.95 9.05
CA PRO A 52 -18.24 11.09 9.95
C PRO A 52 -16.94 11.80 10.37
N THR A 53 -15.78 11.17 10.19
CA THR A 53 -14.48 11.74 10.59
C THR A 53 -13.64 12.26 9.43
N VAL A 54 -14.10 12.10 8.18
CA VAL A 54 -13.36 12.52 6.98
C VAL A 54 -14.30 13.22 6.00
N ALA A 55 -13.86 14.33 5.43
CA ALA A 55 -14.65 15.06 4.44
C ALA A 55 -14.76 14.29 3.11
N PHE A 56 -13.70 13.56 2.77
CA PHE A 56 -13.65 12.67 1.62
C PHE A 56 -12.77 11.45 1.95
N PRO A 57 -13.29 10.22 1.82
CA PRO A 57 -12.61 9.02 2.30
C PRO A 57 -11.55 8.50 1.31
N ASN A 58 -10.54 9.33 1.04
CA ASN A 58 -9.37 8.97 0.25
C ASN A 58 -8.12 9.29 1.08
N PRO A 59 -7.20 8.33 1.33
CA PRO A 59 -5.98 8.57 2.11
C PRO A 59 -5.12 9.73 1.62
N GLU A 60 -5.18 10.08 0.32
CA GLU A 60 -4.40 11.17 -0.27
C GLU A 60 -4.99 12.56 0.01
N GLU A 61 -6.23 12.65 0.48
CA GLU A 61 -6.86 13.94 0.78
C GLU A 61 -6.29 14.56 2.06
N PRO A 62 -6.13 15.89 2.08
CA PRO A 62 -5.69 16.59 3.28
C PRO A 62 -6.59 16.29 4.48
N GLY A 63 -5.99 15.90 5.61
CA GLY A 63 -6.69 15.58 6.84
C GLY A 63 -7.28 14.15 6.93
N ALA A 64 -7.33 13.42 5.84
CA ALA A 64 -7.95 12.09 5.80
C ALA A 64 -7.31 11.09 6.77
N ILE A 65 -5.98 11.13 6.93
CA ILE A 65 -5.23 10.24 7.83
C ILE A 65 -4.85 10.89 9.16
N ASP A 66 -5.39 12.07 9.50
CA ASP A 66 -4.98 12.82 10.70
C ASP A 66 -5.20 12.04 11.99
N LEU A 67 -6.32 11.32 12.12
CA LEU A 67 -6.58 10.47 13.29
C LEU A 67 -5.55 9.33 13.39
N ALA A 68 -5.17 8.72 12.28
CA ALA A 68 -4.15 7.69 12.26
C ALA A 68 -2.77 8.25 12.63
N LEU A 69 -2.42 9.44 12.14
CA LEU A 69 -1.17 10.12 12.51
C LEU A 69 -1.17 10.55 13.99
N ALA A 70 -2.31 11.01 14.51
CA ALA A 70 -2.44 11.34 15.94
C ALA A 70 -2.24 10.09 16.80
N LYS A 71 -2.91 8.98 16.44
CA LYS A 71 -2.76 7.69 17.10
C LYS A 71 -1.33 7.16 17.03
N ALA A 72 -0.68 7.32 15.89
CA ALA A 72 0.70 6.89 15.71
C ALA A 72 1.68 7.63 16.65
N ARG A 73 1.47 8.93 16.87
CA ARG A 73 2.25 9.71 17.85
C ARG A 73 1.96 9.27 19.29
N GLU A 74 0.69 9.03 19.62
CA GLU A 74 0.26 8.59 20.95
C GLU A 74 0.92 7.28 21.38
N VAL A 75 0.97 6.30 20.45
CA VAL A 75 1.47 4.97 20.76
C VAL A 75 2.95 4.76 20.39
N ASP A 76 3.62 5.78 19.88
CA ASP A 76 4.99 5.70 19.35
C ASP A 76 5.11 4.58 18.30
N ALA A 77 4.32 4.71 17.23
CA ALA A 77 4.27 3.73 16.15
C ALA A 77 5.44 3.90 15.17
N ASP A 78 5.79 2.80 14.48
CA ASP A 78 6.81 2.79 13.44
C ASP A 78 6.23 3.10 12.05
N LEU A 79 4.94 2.74 11.85
CA LEU A 79 4.28 2.80 10.54
C LEU A 79 2.79 3.10 10.70
N VAL A 80 2.23 3.85 9.77
CA VAL A 80 0.78 3.97 9.57
C VAL A 80 0.43 3.34 8.23
N ILE A 81 -0.66 2.56 8.21
CA ILE A 81 -1.27 2.03 6.98
C ILE A 81 -2.72 2.49 6.93
N ALA A 82 -3.15 2.95 5.77
CA ALA A 82 -4.53 3.35 5.52
C ALA A 82 -5.04 2.73 4.22
N ASN A 83 -6.23 2.14 4.29
CA ASN A 83 -6.99 1.79 3.09
C ASN A 83 -8.11 2.82 2.87
N ASP A 84 -8.52 2.96 1.62
CA ASP A 84 -9.79 3.59 1.28
C ASP A 84 -10.98 2.65 1.59
N PRO A 85 -12.24 3.10 1.47
CA PRO A 85 -13.39 2.36 2.01
C PRO A 85 -13.60 0.96 1.46
N ASP A 86 -13.27 0.69 0.20
CA ASP A 86 -13.37 -0.64 -0.43
C ASP A 86 -12.07 -1.45 -0.34
N ALA A 87 -11.03 -0.85 0.27
CA ALA A 87 -9.72 -1.45 0.53
C ALA A 87 -8.97 -1.92 -0.73
N ASP A 88 -9.24 -1.30 -1.87
CA ASP A 88 -8.53 -1.59 -3.11
C ASP A 88 -7.25 -0.73 -3.26
N ARG A 89 -7.07 0.32 -2.41
CA ARG A 89 -5.89 1.17 -2.34
C ARG A 89 -5.20 1.06 -0.98
N CYS A 90 -3.87 1.28 -0.98
CA CYS A 90 -3.05 1.26 0.21
C CYS A 90 -2.15 2.49 0.28
N ALA A 91 -2.27 3.25 1.36
CA ALA A 91 -1.34 4.31 1.70
C ALA A 91 -0.51 3.94 2.94
N ALA A 92 0.71 4.43 2.99
CA ALA A 92 1.58 4.29 4.15
C ALA A 92 2.13 5.66 4.59
N ALA A 93 2.29 5.85 5.90
CA ALA A 93 2.99 7.01 6.44
C ALA A 93 4.07 6.56 7.42
N ILE A 94 5.18 7.29 7.40
CA ILE A 94 6.38 7.03 8.21
C ILE A 94 6.73 8.27 9.03
N ASN A 95 7.44 8.05 10.13
CA ASN A 95 8.06 9.14 10.87
C ASN A 95 9.43 9.46 10.24
N ASP A 96 9.42 10.38 9.30
CA ASP A 96 10.64 10.85 8.63
C ASP A 96 11.50 11.63 9.63
N PRO A 97 12.82 11.36 9.74
CA PRO A 97 13.67 12.00 10.75
C PRO A 97 13.85 13.51 10.57
N VAL A 98 13.52 14.05 9.41
CA VAL A 98 13.63 15.48 9.09
C VAL A 98 12.26 16.15 9.07
N LEU A 99 11.27 15.51 8.46
CA LEU A 99 9.94 16.08 8.19
C LEU A 99 8.89 15.67 9.23
N GLY A 100 9.21 14.71 10.12
CA GLY A 100 8.24 14.09 11.02
C GLY A 100 7.27 13.17 10.27
N TRP A 101 6.12 12.90 10.86
CA TRP A 101 5.13 12.03 10.24
C TRP A 101 4.66 12.58 8.89
N ARG A 102 4.85 11.80 7.83
CA ARG A 102 4.37 12.10 6.49
C ARG A 102 3.87 10.85 5.78
N MET A 103 2.88 11.02 4.95
CA MET A 103 2.46 9.99 4.02
C MET A 103 3.49 9.84 2.90
N LEU A 104 3.79 8.60 2.52
CA LEU A 104 4.52 8.30 1.30
C LEU A 104 3.61 8.54 0.10
N ARG A 105 4.15 9.16 -0.94
CA ARG A 105 3.42 9.28 -2.22
C ARG A 105 3.27 7.89 -2.83
N GLY A 106 2.22 7.68 -3.62
CA GLY A 106 1.98 6.39 -4.28
C GLY A 106 3.16 5.90 -5.10
N ASP A 107 3.89 6.81 -5.76
CA ASP A 107 5.14 6.48 -6.45
C ASP A 107 6.25 6.01 -5.49
N GLU A 108 6.41 6.63 -4.31
CA GLU A 108 7.43 6.20 -3.34
C GLU A 108 7.15 4.76 -2.87
N LEU A 109 5.91 4.48 -2.54
CA LEU A 109 5.49 3.14 -2.10
C LEU A 109 5.56 2.12 -3.25
N GLY A 110 5.11 2.50 -4.46
CA GLY A 110 5.20 1.67 -5.65
C GLY A 110 6.64 1.28 -6.01
N ILE A 111 7.58 2.21 -5.86
CA ILE A 111 9.01 1.95 -6.07
C ILE A 111 9.58 1.00 -5.00
N ILE A 112 9.20 1.17 -3.73
CA ILE A 112 9.61 0.27 -2.63
C ILE A 112 9.12 -1.16 -2.91
N PHE A 113 7.86 -1.33 -3.27
CA PHE A 113 7.30 -2.64 -3.62
C PHE A 113 7.97 -3.21 -4.88
N GLY A 114 8.12 -2.40 -5.93
CA GLY A 114 8.76 -2.82 -7.17
C GLY A 114 10.20 -3.29 -6.95
N GLU A 115 11.00 -2.57 -6.16
CA GLU A 115 12.36 -2.97 -5.80
C GLU A 115 12.37 -4.27 -4.97
N TRP A 116 11.47 -4.37 -3.98
CA TRP A 116 11.36 -5.57 -3.17
C TRP A 116 11.01 -6.81 -4.01
N ILE A 117 10.00 -6.72 -4.88
CA ILE A 117 9.57 -7.83 -5.73
C ILE A 117 10.65 -8.17 -6.75
N ALA A 118 11.31 -7.18 -7.36
CA ALA A 118 12.41 -7.40 -8.30
C ALA A 118 13.58 -8.16 -7.68
N ARG A 119 13.90 -7.90 -6.41
CA ARG A 119 14.97 -8.61 -5.67
C ARG A 119 14.59 -10.02 -5.28
N THR A 120 13.34 -10.25 -4.91
CA THR A 120 12.89 -11.52 -4.34
C THR A 120 12.28 -12.45 -5.37
N HIS A 121 11.61 -11.91 -6.38
CA HIS A 121 10.88 -12.65 -7.41
C HIS A 121 11.04 -12.01 -8.80
N PRO A 122 12.27 -12.00 -9.39
CA PRO A 122 12.56 -11.29 -10.63
C PRO A 122 11.99 -12.03 -11.87
N LYS A 123 10.69 -12.21 -11.92
CA LYS A 123 9.99 -12.93 -13.01
C LYS A 123 8.76 -12.15 -13.44
N GLY A 124 8.29 -12.44 -14.67
CA GLY A 124 7.11 -11.83 -15.25
C GLY A 124 7.38 -10.43 -15.80
N THR A 125 6.31 -9.68 -15.95
CA THR A 125 6.31 -8.30 -16.44
C THR A 125 5.93 -7.36 -15.32
N PHE A 126 6.64 -6.24 -15.17
CA PHE A 126 6.25 -5.15 -14.30
C PHE A 126 5.63 -4.02 -15.12
N GLY A 127 4.70 -3.31 -14.53
CA GLY A 127 4.04 -2.20 -15.20
C GLY A 127 3.66 -1.04 -14.30
N ASN A 128 3.55 0.15 -14.89
CA ASN A 128 2.93 1.29 -14.23
C ASN A 128 2.18 2.18 -15.22
N SER A 129 1.39 3.09 -14.68
CA SER A 129 0.71 4.09 -15.52
C SER A 129 1.70 5.10 -16.10
N ILE A 130 1.35 5.69 -17.25
CA ILE A 130 2.18 6.69 -17.94
C ILE A 130 2.45 7.95 -17.09
N VAL A 131 1.62 8.22 -16.09
CA VAL A 131 1.75 9.37 -15.18
C VAL A 131 2.55 9.04 -13.91
N SER A 132 2.83 7.74 -13.69
CA SER A 132 3.66 7.28 -12.57
C SER A 132 5.15 7.51 -12.82
N SER A 133 5.97 7.38 -11.77
CA SER A 133 7.41 7.61 -11.84
C SER A 133 8.12 6.65 -12.81
N SER A 134 9.07 7.19 -13.58
CA SER A 134 9.96 6.39 -14.44
C SER A 134 10.97 5.53 -13.66
N ALA A 135 10.98 5.58 -12.34
CA ALA A 135 11.93 4.83 -11.52
C ALA A 135 11.72 3.31 -11.60
N LEU A 136 10.47 2.84 -11.70
CA LEU A 136 10.20 1.42 -11.89
C LEU A 136 10.86 0.86 -13.16
N ARG A 137 10.83 1.62 -14.27
CA ARG A 137 11.53 1.24 -15.50
C ARG A 137 13.03 1.04 -15.28
N LYS A 138 13.66 1.87 -14.45
CA LYS A 138 15.10 1.76 -14.14
C LYS A 138 15.38 0.52 -13.27
N ILE A 139 14.50 0.23 -12.31
CA ILE A 139 14.56 -1.00 -11.51
C ILE A 139 14.47 -2.22 -12.42
N CYS A 140 13.48 -2.27 -13.31
CA CYS A 140 13.30 -3.37 -14.24
C CYS A 140 14.52 -3.56 -15.14
N ALA A 141 15.10 -2.47 -15.65
CA ALA A 141 16.34 -2.53 -16.46
C ALA A 141 17.51 -3.11 -15.66
N HIS A 142 17.67 -2.72 -14.38
CA HIS A 142 18.72 -3.25 -13.49
C HIS A 142 18.59 -4.75 -13.27
N TYR A 143 17.38 -5.23 -12.98
CA TYR A 143 17.09 -6.65 -12.71
C TYR A 143 16.80 -7.47 -13.98
N ARG A 144 16.79 -6.86 -15.18
CA ARG A 144 16.46 -7.48 -16.47
C ARG A 144 15.06 -8.08 -16.51
N ILE A 145 14.10 -7.38 -15.91
CA ILE A 145 12.68 -7.71 -15.88
C ILE A 145 11.99 -6.98 -17.04
N ASN A 146 10.99 -7.61 -17.67
CA ASN A 146 10.17 -6.97 -18.67
C ASN A 146 9.37 -5.81 -18.03
N PHE A 147 9.26 -4.70 -18.74
CA PHE A 147 8.54 -3.52 -18.28
C PHE A 147 7.58 -3.01 -19.34
N GLN A 148 6.37 -2.66 -18.91
CA GLN A 148 5.38 -2.01 -19.75
C GLN A 148 4.82 -0.75 -19.07
N GLU A 149 4.66 0.31 -19.85
CA GLU A 149 3.99 1.53 -19.45
C GLU A 149 2.64 1.59 -20.13
N VAL A 150 1.58 1.84 -19.38
CA VAL A 150 0.21 1.82 -19.88
C VAL A 150 -0.54 3.10 -19.58
N LEU A 151 -1.70 3.30 -20.16
CA LEU A 151 -2.56 4.43 -19.82
C LEU A 151 -3.07 4.33 -18.39
N THR A 152 -3.46 5.47 -17.81
CA THR A 152 -4.07 5.53 -16.48
C THR A 152 -5.36 4.71 -16.41
N GLY A 153 -5.53 4.00 -15.33
CA GLY A 153 -6.65 3.10 -15.05
C GLY A 153 -6.20 1.65 -14.98
N PHE A 154 -6.41 1.04 -13.82
CA PHE A 154 -5.89 -0.30 -13.48
C PHE A 154 -6.31 -1.39 -14.49
N LYS A 155 -7.46 -1.19 -15.18
CA LYS A 155 -7.91 -2.03 -16.30
C LYS A 155 -6.86 -2.21 -17.42
N TRP A 156 -5.91 -1.29 -17.54
CA TRP A 156 -4.83 -1.38 -18.53
C TRP A 156 -3.67 -2.20 -18.00
N LEU A 157 -3.32 -2.02 -16.71
CA LEU A 157 -2.34 -2.85 -16.02
C LEU A 157 -2.78 -4.32 -15.99
N ALA A 158 -4.05 -4.59 -15.68
CA ALA A 158 -4.63 -5.92 -15.65
C ALA A 158 -4.59 -6.67 -17.01
N LYS A 159 -4.34 -5.96 -18.13
CA LYS A 159 -4.16 -6.56 -19.45
C LYS A 159 -2.72 -6.91 -19.80
N ILE A 160 -1.76 -6.55 -18.96
CA ILE A 160 -0.37 -6.91 -19.18
C ILE A 160 -0.23 -8.42 -19.00
N GLU A 161 0.31 -9.07 -20.02
CA GLU A 161 0.56 -10.50 -19.98
C GLU A 161 1.64 -10.82 -18.93
N ASP A 162 1.39 -11.84 -18.10
CA ASP A 162 2.28 -12.28 -17.01
C ASP A 162 2.66 -11.13 -16.07
N LEU A 163 1.69 -10.27 -15.71
CA LEU A 163 1.90 -9.18 -14.77
C LEU A 163 2.28 -9.75 -13.40
N ALA A 164 3.50 -9.46 -12.95
CA ALA A 164 4.01 -9.87 -11.64
C ALA A 164 3.98 -8.73 -10.62
N PHE A 165 4.04 -7.48 -11.09
CA PHE A 165 3.86 -6.29 -10.28
C PHE A 165 3.36 -5.14 -11.14
N GLY A 166 2.37 -4.42 -10.63
CA GLY A 166 1.89 -3.20 -11.27
C GLY A 166 1.44 -2.16 -10.26
N TYR A 167 1.59 -0.87 -10.60
CA TYR A 167 1.08 0.18 -9.74
C TYR A 167 0.65 1.43 -10.51
N GLU A 168 -0.22 2.20 -9.87
CA GLU A 168 -0.55 3.58 -10.21
C GLU A 168 -0.17 4.50 -9.05
N GLU A 169 0.28 5.72 -9.38
CA GLU A 169 0.68 6.71 -8.39
C GLU A 169 -0.44 7.10 -7.41
N ALA A 170 -1.70 6.89 -7.82
CA ALA A 170 -2.89 7.05 -6.98
C ALA A 170 -3.08 5.88 -5.99
N ILE A 171 -1.99 5.41 -5.39
CA ILE A 171 -1.92 4.41 -4.31
C ILE A 171 -2.57 3.05 -4.62
N GLY A 172 -2.68 2.69 -5.91
CA GLY A 172 -3.17 1.38 -6.37
C GLY A 172 -2.01 0.45 -6.75
N TYR A 173 -1.99 -0.77 -6.20
CA TYR A 173 -0.92 -1.75 -6.41
C TYR A 173 -1.49 -3.13 -6.70
N SER A 174 -0.83 -3.91 -7.57
CA SER A 174 -1.05 -5.34 -7.75
C SER A 174 0.27 -6.07 -7.55
N VAL A 175 0.31 -6.96 -6.59
CA VAL A 175 1.51 -7.74 -6.21
C VAL A 175 1.36 -9.22 -6.54
N ASP A 176 0.17 -9.69 -6.87
CA ASP A 176 -0.14 -11.05 -7.30
C ASP A 176 -1.39 -11.05 -8.20
N SER A 177 -1.20 -10.74 -9.47
CA SER A 177 -2.29 -10.67 -10.47
C SER A 177 -3.00 -12.02 -10.72
N LYS A 178 -2.40 -13.13 -10.28
CA LYS A 178 -3.04 -14.46 -10.38
C LYS A 178 -4.10 -14.67 -9.31
N THR A 179 -3.94 -14.03 -8.17
CA THR A 179 -4.93 -14.06 -7.08
C THR A 179 -5.97 -12.96 -7.25
N VAL A 180 -5.52 -11.72 -7.50
CA VAL A 180 -6.39 -10.58 -7.76
C VAL A 180 -5.92 -9.86 -9.02
N ASN A 181 -6.72 -9.91 -10.08
CA ASN A 181 -6.39 -9.26 -11.34
C ASN A 181 -6.89 -7.81 -11.39
N ASP A 182 -6.66 -7.09 -10.32
CA ASP A 182 -6.90 -5.67 -10.12
C ASP A 182 -5.93 -5.16 -9.05
N LYS A 183 -6.06 -3.89 -8.64
CA LYS A 183 -5.39 -3.37 -7.47
C LYS A 183 -5.97 -3.99 -6.19
N ASP A 184 -5.11 -4.24 -5.22
CA ASP A 184 -5.47 -4.79 -3.93
C ASP A 184 -4.67 -4.04 -2.85
N GLY A 185 -5.36 -3.41 -1.93
CA GLY A 185 -4.77 -2.62 -0.84
C GLY A 185 -4.47 -3.43 0.42
N VAL A 186 -4.75 -4.75 0.43
CA VAL A 186 -4.59 -5.64 1.60
C VAL A 186 -3.31 -6.54 1.53
#